data_daa081fb1f65c0173fd00ab2a2e8c710
#
_entry.id   daa081fb1f65c0173fd00ab2a2e8c710
#
_cell.length_a   1.000
_cell.length_b   1.000
_cell.length_c   1.000
_cell.angle_alpha   90.00
_cell.angle_beta   90.00
_cell.angle_gamma   90.00
#
_symmetry.space_group_name_H-M   'P 1'
#
loop_
_entity.id
_entity.type
_entity.pdbx_description
1 polymer ?
#
loop_
_entity_poly.entity_id
_entity_poly.type
_entity_poly.pdbx_seq_one_letter_code
_entity_poly.pdbx_strand_id
1 'polypeptide(L)'
;MTTFHAVLRIDHQSAEILQFDAEHLESQRIKAHTHHTARHASGVRSEHEFYAAVCDALAGIPEVLVTGSKTGLADFRHYAEKHRPALAPHIAGYEPVDHPTAPQLVALARKFFLRHDRMAGTPTPS
;
A
#
# COMPACT_ATOMS: atom_id res chain seq x y z
N MET A 1 -16.65 11.75 2.22
CA MET A 1 -16.77 10.44 2.86
C MET A 1 -15.47 9.70 2.76
N THR A 2 -14.92 9.28 3.87
CA THR A 2 -13.65 8.59 3.89
C THR A 2 -13.84 7.14 3.47
N THR A 3 -13.03 6.68 2.52
CA THR A 3 -13.00 5.27 2.16
C THR A 3 -12.39 4.47 3.31
N PHE A 4 -12.97 3.31 3.59
CA PHE A 4 -12.52 2.46 4.69
C PHE A 4 -11.35 1.58 4.29
N HIS A 5 -11.28 1.19 3.03
CA HIS A 5 -10.31 0.24 2.52
C HIS A 5 -9.43 0.82 1.43
N ALA A 6 -8.19 0.37 1.41
CA ALA A 6 -7.29 0.65 0.31
C ALA A 6 -6.44 -0.57 0.00
N VAL A 7 -5.99 -0.67 -1.24
CA VAL A 7 -4.98 -1.64 -1.65
C VAL A 7 -3.80 -0.85 -2.22
N LEU A 8 -2.61 -1.20 -1.74
CA LEU A 8 -1.36 -0.62 -2.21
C LEU A 8 -0.65 -1.66 -3.06
N ARG A 9 -0.26 -1.28 -4.27
CA ARG A 9 0.67 -2.07 -5.08
C ARG A 9 2.00 -1.33 -5.09
N ILE A 10 3.03 -1.96 -4.57
CA ILE A 10 4.33 -1.30 -4.41
C ILE A 10 5.45 -2.09 -5.09
N ASP A 11 6.34 -1.38 -5.76
CA ASP A 11 7.62 -1.90 -6.18
C ASP A 11 8.71 -0.91 -5.76
N HIS A 12 9.93 -1.06 -6.26
CA HIS A 12 11.05 -0.21 -5.84
C HIS A 12 11.02 1.18 -6.46
N GLN A 13 10.19 1.42 -7.47
CA GLN A 13 10.18 2.67 -8.22
C GLN A 13 8.83 3.36 -8.23
N SER A 14 7.75 2.65 -7.96
CA SER A 14 6.42 3.22 -8.01
C SER A 14 5.48 2.54 -7.05
N ALA A 15 4.44 3.26 -6.68
CA ALA A 15 3.36 2.72 -5.86
C ALA A 15 2.04 3.22 -6.41
N GLU A 16 1.05 2.35 -6.38
CA GLU A 16 -0.31 2.71 -6.74
C GLU A 16 -1.21 2.41 -5.55
N ILE A 17 -1.97 3.41 -5.13
CA ILE A 17 -2.90 3.30 -4.01
C ILE A 17 -4.30 3.41 -4.57
N LEU A 18 -5.09 2.37 -4.38
CA LEU A 18 -6.49 2.34 -4.81
C LEU A 18 -7.35 2.35 -3.55
N GLN A 19 -8.02 3.48 -3.32
CA GLN A 19 -8.96 3.63 -2.21
C GLN A 19 -10.35 3.34 -2.74
N PHE A 20 -11.10 2.51 -2.04
CA PHE A 20 -12.41 2.11 -2.54
C PHE A 20 -13.41 1.88 -1.42
N ASP A 21 -14.67 2.04 -1.76
CA ASP A 21 -15.80 1.58 -0.96
C ASP A 21 -16.72 0.78 -1.88
N ALA A 22 -17.97 0.58 -1.49
CA ALA A 22 -18.90 -0.22 -2.29
C ALA A 22 -19.19 0.39 -3.67
N GLU A 23 -19.07 1.72 -3.80
CA GLU A 23 -19.50 2.44 -4.99
C GLU A 23 -18.42 3.29 -5.64
N HIS A 24 -17.36 3.64 -4.90
CA HIS A 24 -16.36 4.60 -5.33
C HIS A 24 -14.99 3.97 -5.40
N LEU A 25 -14.18 4.48 -6.32
CA LEU A 25 -12.79 4.08 -6.47
C LEU A 25 -11.96 5.33 -6.77
N GLU A 26 -10.93 5.55 -5.98
CA GLU A 26 -9.96 6.61 -6.22
C GLU A 26 -8.58 6.00 -6.33
N SER A 27 -7.77 6.51 -7.25
CA SER A 27 -6.41 6.02 -7.43
C SER A 27 -5.41 7.16 -7.28
N GLN A 28 -4.26 6.81 -6.70
CA GLN A 28 -3.15 7.74 -6.56
C GLN A 28 -1.88 6.98 -6.90
N ARG A 29 -1.02 7.60 -7.69
CA ARG A 29 0.26 7.00 -8.08
C ARG A 29 1.39 7.84 -7.52
N ILE A 30 2.37 7.18 -6.91
CA ILE A 30 3.56 7.79 -6.36
C ILE A 30 4.76 7.16 -7.04
N LYS A 31 5.67 7.99 -7.55
CA LYS A 31 6.88 7.50 -8.19
C LYS A 31 8.10 7.92 -7.39
N ALA A 32 9.09 7.05 -7.33
CA ALA A 32 10.36 7.40 -6.76
C ALA A 32 11.06 8.41 -7.66
N HIS A 33 11.67 9.41 -7.04
CA HIS A 33 12.45 10.39 -7.79
C HIS A 33 13.85 9.81 -8.02
N THR A 34 14.15 9.47 -9.27
CA THR A 34 15.49 9.06 -9.65
C THR A 34 16.18 10.25 -10.27
N HIS A 35 17.22 10.74 -9.61
CA HIS A 35 18.07 11.78 -10.16
C HIS A 35 19.17 11.12 -10.95
N HIS A 36 19.25 11.42 -12.24
CA HIS A 36 20.29 10.86 -13.12
C HIS A 36 21.69 11.25 -12.69
N THR A 37 21.81 12.34 -11.97
CA THR A 37 23.08 12.79 -11.39
C THR A 37 23.32 12.23 -10.01
N ALA A 38 22.45 11.38 -9.53
CA ALA A 38 22.50 10.86 -8.18
C ALA A 38 23.73 9.95 -8.01
N ARG A 39 24.49 10.22 -6.98
CA ARG A 39 25.59 9.40 -6.59
C ARG A 39 25.13 8.43 -5.51
N HIS A 40 25.99 7.49 -5.17
CA HIS A 40 25.67 6.31 -4.38
C HIS A 40 24.78 6.53 -3.16
N ALA A 41 24.97 7.61 -2.43
CA ALA A 41 24.19 7.87 -1.22
C ALA A 41 22.75 8.26 -1.51
N SER A 42 22.47 8.77 -2.70
CA SER A 42 21.14 9.26 -3.04
C SER A 42 20.16 8.15 -3.39
N GLY A 43 20.64 6.94 -3.72
CA GLY A 43 19.77 5.80 -3.98
C GLY A 43 18.97 5.39 -2.75
N VAL A 44 19.65 5.26 -1.60
CA VAL A 44 19.00 4.90 -0.34
C VAL A 44 18.07 6.01 0.13
N ARG A 45 18.53 7.26 0.03
CA ARG A 45 17.70 8.41 0.41
C ARG A 45 16.43 8.50 -0.44
N SER A 46 16.57 8.32 -1.77
CA SER A 46 15.42 8.36 -2.67
C SER A 46 14.41 7.27 -2.36
N GLU A 47 14.90 6.07 -2.02
CA GLU A 47 14.03 4.97 -1.63
C GLU A 47 13.29 5.29 -0.32
N HIS A 48 13.99 5.83 0.66
CA HIS A 48 13.36 6.21 1.93
C HIS A 48 12.36 7.34 1.75
N GLU A 49 12.67 8.33 0.92
CA GLU A 49 11.73 9.41 0.62
C GLU A 49 10.49 8.89 -0.09
N PHE A 50 10.67 7.94 -1.00
CA PHE A 50 9.57 7.29 -1.70
C PHE A 50 8.68 6.53 -0.72
N TYR A 51 9.26 5.70 0.14
CA TYR A 51 8.48 4.95 1.12
C TYR A 51 7.79 5.87 2.12
N ALA A 52 8.45 6.96 2.51
CA ALA A 52 7.83 7.95 3.40
C ALA A 52 6.60 8.58 2.74
N ALA A 53 6.69 8.94 1.46
CA ALA A 53 5.57 9.50 0.72
C ALA A 53 4.41 8.51 0.63
N VAL A 54 4.72 7.22 0.41
CA VAL A 54 3.70 6.17 0.38
C VAL A 54 3.01 6.05 1.73
N CYS A 55 3.78 6.02 2.81
CA CYS A 55 3.22 5.94 4.17
C CYS A 55 2.34 7.15 4.49
N ASP A 56 2.78 8.35 4.07
CA ASP A 56 1.99 9.56 4.28
C ASP A 56 0.66 9.49 3.54
N ALA A 57 0.67 8.93 2.32
CA ALA A 57 -0.54 8.77 1.54
C ALA A 57 -1.50 7.73 2.14
N LEU A 58 -0.98 6.78 2.90
CA LEU A 58 -1.79 5.76 3.57
C LEU A 58 -2.33 6.24 4.92
N ALA A 59 -1.81 7.34 5.44
CA ALA A 59 -2.24 7.85 6.73
C ALA A 59 -3.74 8.17 6.73
N GLY A 60 -4.43 7.76 7.77
CA GLY A 60 -5.87 8.00 7.89
C GLY A 60 -6.76 6.96 7.24
N ILE A 61 -6.21 6.00 6.51
CA ILE A 61 -6.99 4.91 5.91
C ILE A 61 -7.06 3.78 6.94
N PRO A 62 -8.28 3.37 7.34
CA PRO A 62 -8.42 2.39 8.43
C PRO A 62 -7.85 1.02 8.12
N GLU A 63 -8.04 0.51 6.90
CA GLU A 63 -7.54 -0.82 6.54
C GLU A 63 -6.87 -0.80 5.17
N VAL A 64 -5.64 -1.30 5.11
CA VAL A 64 -4.84 -1.32 3.89
C VAL A 64 -4.32 -2.73 3.64
N LEU A 65 -4.48 -3.21 2.42
CA LEU A 65 -3.82 -4.42 1.94
C LEU A 65 -2.61 -3.99 1.11
N VAL A 66 -1.42 -4.48 1.49
CA VAL A 66 -0.18 -4.16 0.76
C VAL A 66 0.13 -5.31 -0.19
N THR A 67 0.31 -4.99 -1.46
CA THR A 67 0.62 -5.98 -2.50
C THR A 67 1.88 -5.56 -3.26
N GLY A 68 2.50 -6.52 -3.91
CA GLY A 68 3.68 -6.27 -4.72
C GLY A 68 4.50 -7.54 -4.91
N SER A 69 5.72 -7.39 -5.41
CA SER A 69 6.67 -8.51 -5.48
C SER A 69 7.11 -8.89 -4.08
N LYS A 70 7.63 -10.10 -3.93
CA LYS A 70 8.10 -10.57 -2.61
C LYS A 70 9.17 -9.64 -2.03
N THR A 71 10.13 -9.22 -2.86
CA THR A 71 11.20 -8.32 -2.40
C THR A 71 10.67 -6.93 -2.09
N GLY A 72 9.79 -6.41 -2.93
CA GLY A 72 9.16 -5.12 -2.70
C GLY A 72 8.36 -5.08 -1.40
N LEU A 73 7.60 -6.15 -1.15
CA LEU A 73 6.84 -6.27 0.10
C LEU A 73 7.76 -6.32 1.32
N ALA A 74 8.83 -7.14 1.25
CA ALA A 74 9.75 -7.27 2.37
C ALA A 74 10.44 -5.94 2.69
N ASP A 75 10.88 -5.23 1.68
CA ASP A 75 11.58 -3.95 1.86
C ASP A 75 10.64 -2.87 2.39
N PHE A 76 9.45 -2.78 1.86
CA PHE A 76 8.47 -1.81 2.35
C PHE A 76 8.04 -2.12 3.78
N ARG A 77 7.77 -3.39 4.07
CA ARG A 77 7.39 -3.81 5.41
C ARG A 77 8.46 -3.47 6.43
N HIS A 78 9.71 -3.76 6.09
CA HIS A 78 10.84 -3.43 6.95
C HIS A 78 10.90 -1.93 7.24
N TYR A 79 10.77 -1.11 6.20
CA TYR A 79 10.77 0.34 6.35
C TYR A 79 9.61 0.81 7.24
N ALA A 80 8.41 0.33 6.96
CA ALA A 80 7.22 0.76 7.69
C ALA A 80 7.29 0.39 9.17
N GLU A 81 7.74 -0.82 9.48
CA GLU A 81 7.86 -1.27 10.86
C GLU A 81 8.91 -0.48 11.63
N LYS A 82 9.99 -0.09 10.96
CA LYS A 82 11.08 0.63 11.58
C LYS A 82 10.80 2.13 11.74
N HIS A 83 10.22 2.75 10.72
CA HIS A 83 10.08 4.20 10.65
C HIS A 83 8.67 4.73 10.84
N ARG A 84 7.67 3.89 10.61
CA ARG A 84 6.26 4.28 10.70
C ARG A 84 5.45 3.23 11.47
N PRO A 85 5.82 2.97 12.73
CA PRO A 85 5.14 1.90 13.49
C PRO A 85 3.66 2.17 13.73
N ALA A 86 3.23 3.44 13.70
CA ALA A 86 1.82 3.78 13.86
C ALA A 86 0.95 3.29 12.69
N LEU A 87 1.57 3.00 11.54
CA LEU A 87 0.85 2.50 10.38
C LEU A 87 0.53 1.01 10.49
N ALA A 88 1.33 0.26 11.25
CA ALA A 88 1.21 -1.19 11.32
C ALA A 88 -0.19 -1.70 11.70
N PRO A 89 -0.90 -1.09 12.67
CA PRO A 89 -2.25 -1.55 13.00
C PRO A 89 -3.26 -1.41 11.87
N HIS A 90 -2.96 -0.55 10.89
CA HIS A 90 -3.86 -0.30 9.75
C HIS A 90 -3.54 -1.18 8.55
N ILE A 91 -2.41 -1.88 8.55
CA ILE A 91 -2.07 -2.81 7.47
C ILE A 91 -2.66 -4.16 7.81
N ALA A 92 -3.68 -4.55 7.04
CA ALA A 92 -4.41 -5.79 7.26
C ALA A 92 -3.64 -7.02 6.79
N GLY A 93 -2.77 -6.86 5.80
CA GLY A 93 -1.96 -7.96 5.31
C GLY A 93 -1.01 -7.56 4.21
N TYR A 94 -0.15 -8.50 3.85
CA TYR A 94 0.81 -8.36 2.76
C TYR A 94 0.62 -9.55 1.82
N GLU A 95 0.34 -9.28 0.55
CA GLU A 95 0.07 -10.31 -0.45
C GLU A 95 0.97 -10.14 -1.67
N PRO A 96 1.78 -11.14 -2.04
CA PRO A 96 2.55 -11.05 -3.28
C PRO A 96 1.61 -11.14 -4.47
N VAL A 97 1.87 -10.34 -5.49
CA VAL A 97 1.10 -10.32 -6.72
C VAL A 97 2.04 -10.19 -7.91
N ASP A 98 1.56 -10.60 -9.09
CA ASP A 98 2.33 -10.56 -10.32
C ASP A 98 1.62 -9.69 -11.35
N HIS A 99 1.97 -8.40 -11.36
CA HIS A 99 1.49 -7.41 -12.33
C HIS A 99 -0.02 -7.40 -12.59
N PRO A 100 -0.86 -7.33 -11.54
CA PRO A 100 -2.30 -7.27 -11.74
C PRO A 100 -2.73 -5.92 -12.31
N THR A 101 -3.86 -5.92 -13.02
CA THR A 101 -4.50 -4.67 -13.41
C THR A 101 -5.17 -4.03 -12.19
N ALA A 102 -5.53 -2.75 -12.30
CA ALA A 102 -6.23 -2.07 -11.22
C ALA A 102 -7.56 -2.76 -10.85
N PRO A 103 -8.42 -3.17 -11.81
CA PRO A 103 -9.62 -3.91 -11.45
C PRO A 103 -9.33 -5.25 -10.77
N GLN A 104 -8.28 -5.95 -11.19
CA GLN A 104 -7.88 -7.21 -10.54
C GLN A 104 -7.42 -6.99 -9.11
N LEU A 105 -6.67 -5.91 -8.86
CA LEU A 105 -6.23 -5.55 -7.52
C LEU A 105 -7.40 -5.23 -6.61
N VAL A 106 -8.37 -4.46 -7.10
CA VAL A 106 -9.55 -4.12 -6.31
C VAL A 106 -10.36 -5.36 -6.00
N ALA A 107 -10.53 -6.26 -6.97
CA ALA A 107 -11.24 -7.52 -6.76
C ALA A 107 -10.55 -8.37 -5.70
N LEU A 108 -9.22 -8.48 -5.77
CA LEU A 108 -8.42 -9.20 -4.79
C LEU A 108 -8.61 -8.60 -3.39
N ALA A 109 -8.54 -7.28 -3.31
CA ALA A 109 -8.65 -6.57 -2.04
C ALA A 109 -10.05 -6.71 -1.44
N ARG A 110 -11.09 -6.59 -2.24
CA ARG A 110 -12.46 -6.77 -1.75
C ARG A 110 -12.66 -8.16 -1.18
N LYS A 111 -12.15 -9.16 -1.86
CA LYS A 111 -12.22 -10.54 -1.38
C LYS A 111 -11.43 -10.73 -0.09
N PHE A 112 -10.24 -10.14 -0.03
CA PHE A 112 -9.38 -10.19 1.16
C PHE A 112 -10.09 -9.56 2.36
N PHE A 113 -10.60 -8.35 2.20
CA PHE A 113 -11.21 -7.62 3.31
C PHE A 113 -12.51 -8.26 3.77
N LEU A 114 -13.27 -8.83 2.86
CA LEU A 114 -14.48 -9.54 3.25
C LEU A 114 -14.16 -10.69 4.19
N ARG A 115 -13.11 -11.44 3.91
CA ARG A 115 -12.65 -12.54 4.77
C ARG A 115 -12.02 -12.02 6.05
N HIS A 116 -11.15 -11.03 5.94
CA HIS A 116 -10.42 -10.47 7.08
C HIS A 116 -11.37 -9.86 8.10
N ASP A 117 -12.30 -9.03 7.65
CA ASP A 117 -13.22 -8.36 8.55
C ASP A 117 -14.18 -9.35 9.21
N ARG A 118 -14.58 -10.38 8.49
CA ARG A 118 -15.42 -11.44 9.05
C ARG A 118 -14.69 -12.21 10.16
N MET A 119 -13.43 -12.56 9.93
CA MET A 119 -12.63 -13.29 10.91
C MET A 119 -12.29 -12.43 12.12
N ALA A 120 -12.11 -11.14 11.93
CA ALA A 120 -11.84 -10.20 13.00
C ALA A 120 -13.10 -9.82 13.78
N GLY A 121 -14.27 -10.23 13.32
CA GLY A 121 -15.53 -9.83 13.95
C GLY A 121 -15.93 -8.40 13.69
N THR A 122 -15.27 -7.75 12.74
CA THR A 122 -15.53 -6.36 12.39
C THR A 122 -16.62 -6.31 11.33
N PRO A 123 -17.70 -5.51 11.51
CA PRO A 123 -18.71 -5.38 10.47
C PRO A 123 -18.10 -4.74 9.24
N THR A 124 -18.38 -5.33 8.08
CA THR A 124 -17.96 -4.72 6.83
C THR A 124 -18.85 -3.53 6.53
N PRO A 125 -18.28 -2.35 6.30
CA PRO A 125 -19.08 -1.22 5.85
C PRO A 125 -19.59 -1.52 4.44
N SER A 126 -20.83 -1.48 4.29
CA SER A 126 -21.48 -1.73 2.99
C SER A 126 -21.67 -0.44 2.25
#